data_b930fd8ce918ffd66fc770ff24207d08
#
_entry.id   b930fd8ce918ffd66fc770ff24207d08
#
_cell.length_a   1.000
_cell.length_b   1.000
_cell.length_c   1.000
_cell.angle_alpha   90.00
_cell.angle_beta   90.00
_cell.angle_gamma   90.00
#
_symmetry.space_group_name_H-M   'P 1'
#
loop_
_entity.id
_entity.type
_entity.pdbx_description
1 polymer ?
#
loop_
_entity_poly.entity_id
_entity_poly.type
_entity_poly.pdbx_seq_one_letter_code
_entity_poly.pdbx_strand_id
1 'polypeptide(L)'
;MSQYIAIFHANLNYAFLHEKDYERVIRASYETIFDTFREKCPQAKYVFEASGYTIDQMAERTPDVLEKLKNAIATGQCEFMGAPYAHPILANIPEEDGRWSNEFSMRSYERHLGFRPESAWNPECTWRQYVPRSFRDVGYKYLTLDFESYMTSSDPAYGIVERNRARDIYWGGHLPEYPLDPECKFLHRPFKDVVPGLGGLCRSDRLVGKYVSYFLGKISLEEYLDNVRKWSGSDPDGATVVIADDAEYTGTTGYYYVKHYQDYSKSFAEDPTAADKLERLVNGLLEMGEMVTFKEGCELEPVEEPFFVEDGFAWHRTYADCWAGTPEALRYQSQVAVLRYEYKDHVQPKVEGRPEFKELVEKFWFHCTNSMNSDACWPPPPGKTCDFNREWVERELSRTRAILDELKAKASSLPEPAEEPEMKRTNQYYDFWFTDKDLDEVRRLNLYELQHALYAAWREYDAQDRDEAGTGRRKIEAIFAEYQRRGIKNFVRPGID
;
A
#
# COMPACT_ATOMS: atom_id res chain seq x y z
N MET A 1 -28.46 -2.66 -10.49
CA MET A 1 -28.28 -1.26 -10.02
C MET A 1 -26.80 -1.12 -9.66
N SER A 2 -26.17 -0.02 -10.07
CA SER A 2 -24.74 0.18 -9.77
C SER A 2 -24.51 0.29 -8.27
N GLN A 3 -23.39 -0.27 -7.80
CA GLN A 3 -22.95 -0.22 -6.41
C GLN A 3 -21.75 0.71 -6.29
N TYR A 4 -21.81 1.63 -5.33
CA TYR A 4 -20.75 2.58 -5.04
C TYR A 4 -20.11 2.26 -3.70
N ILE A 5 -18.79 2.14 -3.69
CA ILE A 5 -17.98 1.91 -2.49
C ILE A 5 -17.15 3.16 -2.25
N ALA A 6 -17.45 3.90 -1.20
CA ALA A 6 -16.67 5.07 -0.80
C ALA A 6 -15.67 4.66 0.28
N ILE A 7 -14.37 4.67 -0.04
CA ILE A 7 -13.27 4.41 0.87
C ILE A 7 -12.65 5.73 1.28
N PHE A 8 -12.70 6.04 2.57
CA PHE A 8 -12.02 7.18 3.18
C PHE A 8 -10.68 6.70 3.74
N HIS A 9 -9.62 7.00 3.03
CA HIS A 9 -8.25 6.62 3.38
C HIS A 9 -7.69 7.59 4.43
N ALA A 10 -7.50 7.12 5.67
CA ALA A 10 -7.05 7.93 6.79
C ALA A 10 -5.60 7.64 7.16
N ASN A 11 -4.75 8.66 7.05
CA ASN A 11 -3.32 8.55 7.33
C ASN A 11 -2.80 9.73 8.16
N LEU A 12 -2.68 9.55 9.48
CA LEU A 12 -2.09 10.59 10.32
C LEU A 12 -0.56 10.70 10.17
N ASN A 13 0.09 9.68 9.63
CA ASN A 13 1.51 9.75 9.31
C ASN A 13 1.75 10.39 7.93
N TYR A 14 0.89 11.31 7.57
CA TYR A 14 0.83 11.99 6.29
C TYR A 14 1.92 13.06 6.15
N ALA A 15 2.41 13.24 4.92
CA ALA A 15 3.36 14.30 4.60
C ALA A 15 2.88 15.68 5.08
N PHE A 16 3.74 16.41 5.77
CA PHE A 16 3.47 17.75 6.36
C PHE A 16 2.40 17.80 7.45
N LEU A 17 1.83 16.68 7.89
CA LEU A 17 0.94 16.66 9.03
C LEU A 17 1.76 16.44 10.32
N HIS A 18 1.82 17.43 11.17
CA HIS A 18 2.54 17.35 12.42
C HIS A 18 1.67 16.76 13.54
N GLU A 19 2.29 16.02 14.47
CA GLU A 19 1.59 15.38 15.60
C GLU A 19 0.71 16.34 16.41
N LYS A 20 1.11 17.63 16.54
CA LYS A 20 0.34 18.67 17.22
C LYS A 20 -1.01 18.97 16.55
N ASP A 21 -1.15 18.66 15.27
CA ASP A 21 -2.34 18.95 14.46
C ASP A 21 -3.26 17.71 14.32
N TYR A 22 -2.86 16.54 14.81
CA TYR A 22 -3.62 15.29 14.64
C TYR A 22 -5.04 15.41 15.20
N GLU A 23 -5.21 15.86 16.45
CA GLU A 23 -6.55 16.00 17.04
C GLU A 23 -7.46 16.89 16.19
N ARG A 24 -6.93 18.01 15.72
CA ARG A 24 -7.68 18.95 14.88
C ARG A 24 -8.11 18.30 13.55
N VAL A 25 -7.21 17.59 12.87
CA VAL A 25 -7.51 16.90 11.61
C VAL A 25 -8.49 15.75 11.81
N ILE A 26 -8.33 14.95 12.88
CA ILE A 26 -9.27 13.89 13.22
C ILE A 26 -10.69 14.48 13.39
N ARG A 27 -10.83 15.58 14.14
CA ARG A 27 -12.14 16.20 14.36
C ARG A 27 -12.70 16.86 13.10
N ALA A 28 -11.87 17.60 12.37
CA ALA A 28 -12.32 18.27 11.16
C ALA A 28 -12.73 17.30 10.04
N SER A 29 -12.03 16.18 9.89
CA SER A 29 -12.23 15.25 8.78
C SER A 29 -12.92 13.95 9.21
N TYR A 30 -12.31 13.15 10.08
CA TYR A 30 -12.84 11.82 10.40
C TYR A 30 -14.15 11.90 11.20
N GLU A 31 -14.21 12.75 12.21
CA GLU A 31 -15.45 12.97 12.97
C GLU A 31 -16.56 13.49 12.06
N THR A 32 -16.25 14.41 11.14
CA THR A 32 -17.19 14.92 10.15
C THR A 32 -17.74 13.81 9.25
N ILE A 33 -16.90 12.85 8.82
CA ILE A 33 -17.34 11.69 8.06
C ILE A 33 -18.34 10.88 8.90
N PHE A 34 -17.95 10.48 10.12
CA PHE A 34 -18.78 9.61 10.96
C PHE A 34 -20.13 10.28 11.31
N ASP A 35 -20.12 11.54 11.67
CA ASP A 35 -21.34 12.27 12.04
C ASP A 35 -22.25 12.51 10.83
N THR A 36 -21.69 12.83 9.64
CA THR A 36 -22.49 13.03 8.43
C THR A 36 -23.19 11.75 8.01
N PHE A 37 -22.51 10.61 8.00
CA PHE A 37 -23.13 9.34 7.67
C PHE A 37 -24.17 8.94 8.71
N ARG A 38 -23.88 9.08 10.00
CA ARG A 38 -24.84 8.72 11.06
C ARG A 38 -26.08 9.60 11.03
N GLU A 39 -25.94 10.92 10.89
CA GLU A 39 -27.02 11.87 11.14
C GLU A 39 -27.76 12.30 9.89
N LYS A 40 -27.04 12.43 8.76
CA LYS A 40 -27.58 12.98 7.53
C LYS A 40 -27.81 11.93 6.44
N CYS A 41 -27.02 10.85 6.44
CA CYS A 41 -27.06 9.81 5.42
C CYS A 41 -27.14 8.38 6.01
N PRO A 42 -28.08 8.10 6.94
CA PRO A 42 -28.11 6.83 7.66
C PRO A 42 -28.36 5.60 6.77
N GLN A 43 -28.86 5.78 5.56
CA GLN A 43 -29.12 4.74 4.57
C GLN A 43 -27.87 4.37 3.75
N ALA A 44 -26.83 5.19 3.78
CA ALA A 44 -25.60 4.97 3.02
C ALA A 44 -24.59 4.19 3.85
N LYS A 45 -23.91 3.25 3.20
CA LYS A 45 -22.74 2.56 3.78
C LYS A 45 -21.44 3.16 3.24
N TYR A 46 -20.37 2.98 3.99
CA TYR A 46 -19.04 3.46 3.60
C TYR A 46 -17.93 2.57 4.17
N VAL A 47 -16.72 2.80 3.71
CA VAL A 47 -15.51 2.16 4.22
C VAL A 47 -14.61 3.23 4.83
N PHE A 48 -14.18 3.00 6.07
CA PHE A 48 -13.14 3.81 6.69
C PHE A 48 -11.87 3.00 6.77
N GLU A 49 -10.84 3.42 6.07
CA GLU A 49 -9.56 2.77 6.08
C GLU A 49 -8.59 3.55 6.95
N ALA A 50 -7.86 2.83 7.80
CA ALA A 50 -6.81 3.43 8.62
C ALA A 50 -5.71 2.45 8.99
N SER A 51 -4.47 2.94 9.03
CA SER A 51 -3.33 2.17 9.55
C SER A 51 -3.42 1.93 11.06
N GLY A 52 -2.66 0.94 11.56
CA GLY A 52 -2.55 0.71 12.99
C GLY A 52 -2.07 1.93 13.76
N TYR A 53 -1.13 2.70 13.18
CA TYR A 53 -0.67 3.96 13.77
C TYR A 53 -1.79 4.99 13.91
N THR A 54 -2.59 5.18 12.86
CA THR A 54 -3.72 6.11 12.89
C THR A 54 -4.72 5.74 13.98
N ILE A 55 -5.03 4.44 14.13
CA ILE A 55 -5.94 3.96 15.18
C ILE A 55 -5.34 4.16 16.59
N ASP A 56 -4.05 3.89 16.80
CA ASP A 56 -3.38 4.15 18.07
C ASP A 56 -3.43 5.65 18.42
N GLN A 57 -3.22 6.55 17.44
CA GLN A 57 -3.31 8.00 17.65
C GLN A 57 -4.75 8.47 17.93
N MET A 58 -5.75 7.90 17.27
CA MET A 58 -7.16 8.19 17.59
C MET A 58 -7.51 7.73 19.00
N ALA A 59 -7.05 6.54 19.43
CA ALA A 59 -7.30 6.03 20.78
C ALA A 59 -6.65 6.92 21.87
N GLU A 60 -5.46 7.47 21.59
CA GLU A 60 -4.76 8.31 22.54
C GLU A 60 -5.33 9.72 22.63
N ARG A 61 -5.66 10.36 21.49
CA ARG A 61 -5.95 11.79 21.39
C ARG A 61 -7.46 12.11 21.32
N THR A 62 -8.23 11.23 20.69
CA THR A 62 -9.66 11.45 20.42
C THR A 62 -10.45 10.15 20.65
N PRO A 63 -10.43 9.58 21.88
CA PRO A 63 -11.11 8.33 22.17
C PRO A 63 -12.63 8.42 21.93
N ASP A 64 -13.22 9.59 22.08
CA ASP A 64 -14.62 9.88 21.76
C ASP A 64 -14.93 9.73 20.27
N VAL A 65 -14.02 10.15 19.39
CA VAL A 65 -14.17 9.98 17.93
C VAL A 65 -13.95 8.51 17.54
N LEU A 66 -13.01 7.81 18.18
CA LEU A 66 -12.83 6.39 17.97
C LEU A 66 -14.09 5.59 18.35
N GLU A 67 -14.80 5.98 19.42
CA GLU A 67 -16.06 5.35 19.78
C GLU A 67 -17.16 5.60 18.73
N LYS A 68 -17.17 6.76 18.04
CA LYS A 68 -18.08 6.97 16.89
C LYS A 68 -17.80 5.99 15.76
N LEU A 69 -16.52 5.75 15.43
CA LEU A 69 -16.13 4.73 14.45
C LEU A 69 -16.60 3.35 14.86
N LYS A 70 -16.35 2.93 16.11
CA LYS A 70 -16.79 1.62 16.64
C LYS A 70 -18.30 1.45 16.55
N ASN A 71 -19.06 2.50 16.86
CA ASN A 71 -20.52 2.49 16.73
C ASN A 71 -20.97 2.33 15.27
N ALA A 72 -20.33 3.04 14.34
CA ALA A 72 -20.64 2.93 12.92
C ALA A 72 -20.34 1.53 12.36
N ILE A 73 -19.25 0.89 12.84
CA ILE A 73 -18.92 -0.51 12.51
C ILE A 73 -19.98 -1.46 13.11
N ALA A 74 -20.33 -1.29 14.38
CA ALA A 74 -21.28 -2.16 15.07
C ALA A 74 -22.69 -2.11 14.46
N THR A 75 -23.10 -0.99 13.87
CA THR A 75 -24.37 -0.86 13.13
C THR A 75 -24.32 -1.44 11.72
N GLY A 76 -23.15 -1.80 11.21
CA GLY A 76 -22.95 -2.24 9.83
C GLY A 76 -23.01 -1.12 8.79
N GLN A 77 -23.03 0.15 9.21
CA GLN A 77 -22.97 1.31 8.32
C GLN A 77 -21.56 1.54 7.78
N CYS A 78 -20.54 1.26 8.62
CA CYS A 78 -19.14 1.39 8.26
C CYS A 78 -18.47 0.03 8.22
N GLU A 79 -17.77 -0.30 7.14
CA GLU A 79 -16.74 -1.31 7.14
C GLU A 79 -15.40 -0.68 7.50
N PHE A 80 -14.68 -1.30 8.43
CA PHE A 80 -13.30 -0.92 8.70
C PHE A 80 -12.34 -1.72 7.83
N MET A 81 -11.49 -1.02 7.08
CA MET A 81 -10.43 -1.56 6.23
C MET A 81 -9.07 -1.29 6.89
N GLY A 82 -8.21 -2.29 6.94
CA GLY A 82 -6.89 -2.14 7.54
C GLY A 82 -5.81 -1.79 6.52
N ALA A 83 -4.65 -1.35 7.03
CA ALA A 83 -3.44 -1.11 6.26
C ALA A 83 -2.20 -1.46 7.10
N PRO A 84 -0.99 -1.58 6.51
CA PRO A 84 0.25 -1.74 7.27
C PRO A 84 0.48 -0.58 8.26
N TYR A 85 1.14 -0.86 9.39
CA TYR A 85 1.14 0.00 10.59
C TYR A 85 1.55 1.46 10.36
N ALA A 86 2.60 1.71 9.59
CA ALA A 86 3.07 3.06 9.29
C ALA A 86 3.15 3.34 7.79
N HIS A 87 2.27 2.74 7.01
CA HIS A 87 2.19 2.90 5.55
C HIS A 87 3.55 2.74 4.82
N PRO A 88 4.32 1.67 5.05
CA PRO A 88 5.52 1.43 4.25
C PRO A 88 5.14 1.09 2.82
N ILE A 89 6.01 1.42 1.88
CA ILE A 89 5.86 0.97 0.48
C ILE A 89 6.23 -0.52 0.41
N LEU A 90 5.23 -1.39 0.45
CA LEU A 90 5.44 -2.84 0.54
C LEU A 90 6.24 -3.40 -0.63
N ALA A 91 6.15 -2.80 -1.81
CA ALA A 91 6.94 -3.20 -2.97
C ALA A 91 8.45 -2.89 -2.83
N ASN A 92 8.85 -2.08 -1.85
CA ASN A 92 10.24 -1.66 -1.63
C ASN A 92 10.88 -2.30 -0.38
N ILE A 93 10.15 -3.13 0.34
CA ILE A 93 10.62 -3.80 1.55
C ILE A 93 10.47 -5.31 1.40
N PRO A 94 11.25 -6.12 2.12
CA PRO A 94 11.08 -7.57 2.14
C PRO A 94 9.68 -8.00 2.58
N GLU A 95 9.22 -9.15 2.06
CA GLU A 95 7.91 -9.73 2.40
C GLU A 95 7.71 -9.88 3.92
N GLU A 96 8.74 -10.34 4.61
CA GLU A 96 8.73 -10.52 6.07
C GLU A 96 8.46 -9.19 6.80
N ASP A 97 9.08 -8.11 6.36
CA ASP A 97 8.92 -6.78 6.96
C ASP A 97 7.47 -6.28 6.73
N GLY A 98 6.93 -6.51 5.53
CA GLY A 98 5.52 -6.21 5.22
C GLY A 98 4.56 -7.02 6.10
N ARG A 99 4.84 -8.29 6.33
CA ARG A 99 4.05 -9.15 7.22
C ARG A 99 4.09 -8.64 8.67
N TRP A 100 5.27 -8.26 9.17
CA TRP A 100 5.38 -7.68 10.51
C TRP A 100 4.60 -6.37 10.64
N SER A 101 4.69 -5.48 9.67
CA SER A 101 3.94 -4.21 9.67
C SER A 101 2.42 -4.46 9.68
N ASN A 102 1.93 -5.40 8.87
CA ASN A 102 0.53 -5.81 8.88
C ASN A 102 0.11 -6.42 10.22
N GLU A 103 0.92 -7.31 10.81
CA GLU A 103 0.61 -7.92 12.10
C GLU A 103 0.55 -6.89 13.24
N PHE A 104 1.41 -5.87 13.23
CA PHE A 104 1.33 -4.78 14.21
C PHE A 104 0.03 -3.99 14.07
N SER A 105 -0.43 -3.75 12.85
CA SER A 105 -1.75 -3.17 12.63
C SER A 105 -2.88 -4.05 13.16
N MET A 106 -2.86 -5.34 12.86
CA MET A 106 -3.86 -6.28 13.35
C MET A 106 -3.96 -6.29 14.87
N ARG A 107 -2.83 -6.21 15.58
CA ARG A 107 -2.80 -6.11 17.05
C ARG A 107 -3.35 -4.78 17.56
N SER A 108 -3.11 -3.67 16.84
CA SER A 108 -3.71 -2.38 17.17
C SER A 108 -5.24 -2.44 17.01
N TYR A 109 -5.74 -3.01 15.92
CA TYR A 109 -7.17 -3.16 15.67
C TYR A 109 -7.84 -4.06 16.71
N GLU A 110 -7.25 -5.22 17.05
CA GLU A 110 -7.77 -6.05 18.13
C GLU A 110 -7.86 -5.30 19.45
N ARG A 111 -6.82 -4.52 19.79
CA ARG A 111 -6.76 -3.76 21.05
C ARG A 111 -7.83 -2.68 21.12
N HIS A 112 -8.02 -1.91 20.05
CA HIS A 112 -8.83 -0.69 20.07
C HIS A 112 -10.22 -0.86 19.47
N LEU A 113 -10.37 -1.74 18.47
CA LEU A 113 -11.64 -1.99 17.79
C LEU A 113 -12.29 -3.31 18.22
N GLY A 114 -11.50 -4.26 18.75
CA GLY A 114 -11.98 -5.57 19.26
C GLY A 114 -12.06 -6.66 18.20
N PHE A 115 -11.54 -6.44 16.99
CA PHE A 115 -11.54 -7.45 15.90
C PHE A 115 -10.36 -7.23 14.93
N ARG A 116 -10.16 -8.20 14.05
CA ARG A 116 -9.24 -8.11 12.91
C ARG A 116 -10.03 -7.89 11.62
N PRO A 117 -9.77 -6.82 10.83
CA PRO A 117 -10.46 -6.58 9.56
C PRO A 117 -10.14 -7.65 8.52
N GLU A 118 -11.09 -7.91 7.61
CA GLU A 118 -10.91 -8.83 6.50
C GLU A 118 -10.46 -8.14 5.22
N SER A 119 -10.67 -6.83 5.11
CA SER A 119 -10.32 -6.01 3.95
C SER A 119 -9.09 -5.17 4.23
N ALA A 120 -8.24 -4.99 3.22
CA ALA A 120 -6.99 -4.25 3.35
C ALA A 120 -6.79 -3.22 2.24
N TRP A 121 -6.10 -2.15 2.61
CA TRP A 121 -5.52 -1.18 1.71
C TRP A 121 -4.02 -1.42 1.57
N ASN A 122 -3.56 -1.47 0.33
CA ASN A 122 -2.13 -1.52 0.05
C ASN A 122 -1.60 -0.09 -0.16
N PRO A 123 -0.68 0.39 0.67
CA PRO A 123 -0.14 1.75 0.56
C PRO A 123 0.32 2.09 -0.85
N GLU A 124 -0.16 3.23 -1.37
CA GLU A 124 0.12 3.72 -2.72
C GLU A 124 -0.22 2.71 -3.84
N CYS A 125 -1.01 1.67 -3.53
CA CYS A 125 -1.30 0.55 -4.42
C CYS A 125 -0.05 -0.05 -5.09
N THR A 126 1.12 0.09 -4.46
CA THR A 126 2.37 -0.45 -5.00
C THR A 126 2.35 -1.96 -5.03
N TRP A 127 2.89 -2.54 -6.09
CA TRP A 127 2.75 -3.97 -6.31
C TRP A 127 4.06 -4.66 -6.67
N ARG A 128 4.24 -5.83 -6.10
CA ARG A 128 5.17 -6.90 -6.45
C ARG A 128 4.47 -8.23 -6.16
N GLN A 129 4.93 -9.31 -6.73
CA GLN A 129 4.28 -10.62 -6.62
C GLN A 129 4.20 -11.15 -5.17
N TYR A 130 5.07 -10.71 -4.28
CA TYR A 130 5.06 -11.10 -2.87
C TYR A 130 4.17 -10.23 -1.99
N VAL A 131 3.82 -9.02 -2.43
CA VAL A 131 3.02 -8.07 -1.62
C VAL A 131 1.70 -8.68 -1.12
N PRO A 132 0.88 -9.35 -1.95
CA PRO A 132 -0.38 -9.91 -1.48
C PRO A 132 -0.21 -10.96 -0.37
N ARG A 133 0.92 -11.67 -0.34
CA ARG A 133 1.18 -12.67 0.70
C ARG A 133 1.31 -12.06 2.07
N SER A 134 1.94 -10.90 2.18
CA SER A 134 2.08 -10.20 3.46
C SER A 134 0.74 -9.79 4.07
N PHE A 135 -0.30 -9.64 3.26
CA PHE A 135 -1.68 -9.41 3.71
C PHE A 135 -2.39 -10.72 4.06
N ARG A 136 -2.36 -11.71 3.15
CA ARG A 136 -3.00 -13.01 3.37
C ARG A 136 -2.50 -13.69 4.64
N ASP A 137 -1.20 -13.68 4.88
CA ASP A 137 -0.56 -14.41 5.96
C ASP A 137 -0.90 -13.88 7.36
N VAL A 138 -1.46 -12.67 7.44
CA VAL A 138 -1.99 -12.11 8.69
C VAL A 138 -3.53 -12.16 8.77
N GLY A 139 -4.20 -12.71 7.76
CA GLY A 139 -5.62 -13.03 7.78
C GLY A 139 -6.54 -12.14 6.96
N TYR A 140 -6.03 -11.22 6.17
CA TYR A 140 -6.84 -10.49 5.20
C TYR A 140 -7.37 -11.41 4.09
N LYS A 141 -8.57 -11.13 3.60
CA LYS A 141 -9.25 -11.87 2.53
C LYS A 141 -9.47 -11.04 1.27
N TYR A 142 -9.55 -9.73 1.44
CA TYR A 142 -9.84 -8.79 0.35
C TYR A 142 -8.80 -7.68 0.32
N LEU A 143 -8.40 -7.30 -0.90
CA LEU A 143 -7.39 -6.27 -1.13
C LEU A 143 -7.86 -5.32 -2.23
N THR A 144 -7.67 -4.01 -2.03
CA THR A 144 -7.87 -3.05 -3.12
C THR A 144 -6.61 -2.91 -3.95
N LEU A 145 -6.77 -2.82 -5.27
CA LEU A 145 -5.70 -2.69 -6.25
C LEU A 145 -5.98 -1.55 -7.23
N ASP A 146 -4.90 -1.08 -7.85
CA ASP A 146 -4.98 -0.05 -8.87
C ASP A 146 -5.31 -0.64 -10.25
N PHE A 147 -6.42 -0.18 -10.84
CA PHE A 147 -6.87 -0.65 -12.14
C PHE A 147 -5.88 -0.32 -13.27
N GLU A 148 -5.26 0.85 -13.20
CA GLU A 148 -4.27 1.29 -14.16
C GLU A 148 -3.02 0.40 -14.15
N SER A 149 -2.67 -0.14 -12.98
CA SER A 149 -1.60 -1.13 -12.85
C SER A 149 -1.95 -2.45 -13.53
N TYR A 150 -3.21 -2.89 -13.44
CA TYR A 150 -3.70 -4.02 -14.21
C TYR A 150 -3.62 -3.76 -15.72
N MET A 151 -4.08 -2.60 -16.19
CA MET A 151 -4.04 -2.23 -17.60
C MET A 151 -2.62 -2.18 -18.15
N THR A 152 -1.67 -1.61 -17.39
CA THR A 152 -0.26 -1.57 -17.81
C THR A 152 0.40 -2.94 -17.82
N SER A 153 -0.08 -3.86 -17.00
CA SER A 153 0.41 -5.25 -16.97
C SER A 153 -0.19 -6.10 -18.07
N SER A 154 -1.45 -5.84 -18.45
CA SER A 154 -2.15 -6.58 -19.50
C SER A 154 -1.72 -6.17 -20.92
N ASP A 155 -1.26 -4.93 -21.11
CA ASP A 155 -0.73 -4.41 -22.38
C ASP A 155 0.70 -3.89 -22.20
N PRO A 156 1.72 -4.68 -22.57
CA PRO A 156 3.13 -4.28 -22.46
C PRO A 156 3.47 -3.01 -23.24
N ALA A 157 2.84 -2.76 -24.37
CA ALA A 157 3.06 -1.52 -25.14
C ALA A 157 2.58 -0.29 -24.37
N TYR A 158 1.48 -0.43 -23.66
CA TYR A 158 0.93 0.57 -22.76
C TYR A 158 1.91 0.87 -21.61
N GLY A 159 2.41 -0.15 -20.93
CA GLY A 159 3.36 -0.01 -19.83
C GLY A 159 4.66 0.69 -20.23
N ILE A 160 5.19 0.44 -21.42
CA ILE A 160 6.43 1.08 -21.91
C ILE A 160 6.22 2.59 -22.11
N VAL A 161 5.12 2.98 -22.71
CA VAL A 161 4.80 4.40 -22.95
C VAL A 161 4.63 5.14 -21.61
N GLU A 162 4.01 4.49 -20.65
CA GLU A 162 3.77 5.05 -19.33
C GLU A 162 5.04 5.26 -18.51
N ARG A 163 5.89 4.26 -18.45
CA ARG A 163 7.14 4.32 -17.68
C ARG A 163 8.03 5.50 -18.11
N ASN A 164 7.99 5.87 -19.39
CA ASN A 164 8.78 6.99 -19.91
C ASN A 164 8.13 8.36 -19.66
N ARG A 165 6.80 8.42 -19.47
CA ARG A 165 6.08 9.69 -19.30
C ARG A 165 5.85 10.07 -17.83
N ALA A 166 5.74 9.10 -16.95
CA ALA A 166 5.31 9.34 -15.59
C ALA A 166 6.30 10.20 -14.79
N ARG A 167 7.60 10.15 -15.10
CA ARG A 167 8.62 10.94 -14.44
C ARG A 167 8.41 12.46 -14.62
N ASP A 168 7.85 12.88 -15.75
CA ASP A 168 7.62 14.30 -16.07
C ASP A 168 6.26 14.80 -15.57
N ILE A 169 5.32 13.89 -15.28
CA ILE A 169 3.92 14.20 -14.99
C ILE A 169 3.69 14.53 -13.51
N TYR A 170 4.46 13.93 -12.61
CA TYR A 170 4.25 14.05 -11.17
C TYR A 170 4.21 15.49 -10.64
N TRP A 171 5.04 16.38 -11.18
CA TRP A 171 5.22 17.73 -10.67
C TRP A 171 4.64 18.85 -11.53
N GLY A 172 4.00 18.57 -12.63
CA GLY A 172 3.48 19.66 -13.47
C GLY A 172 2.68 19.25 -14.69
N GLY A 173 2.51 17.96 -14.92
CA GLY A 173 1.76 17.45 -16.06
C GLY A 173 0.34 17.01 -15.71
N HIS A 174 -0.58 17.14 -16.66
CA HIS A 174 -1.82 16.39 -16.62
C HIS A 174 -1.50 14.93 -16.94
N LEU A 175 -2.09 14.00 -16.18
CA LEU A 175 -2.08 12.58 -16.57
C LEU A 175 -2.60 12.49 -17.99
N PRO A 176 -1.83 11.88 -18.94
CA PRO A 176 -2.34 11.68 -20.29
C PRO A 176 -3.69 10.96 -20.20
N GLU A 177 -4.64 11.35 -21.05
CA GLU A 177 -5.85 10.58 -21.21
C GLU A 177 -5.51 9.28 -21.93
N TYR A 178 -5.36 8.21 -21.17
CA TYR A 178 -5.28 6.88 -21.74
C TYR A 178 -6.64 6.43 -22.20
N PRO A 179 -6.71 5.67 -23.28
CA PRO A 179 -7.92 4.98 -23.65
C PRO A 179 -8.17 3.81 -22.68
N LEU A 180 -8.45 4.12 -21.40
CA LEU A 180 -8.97 3.12 -20.48
C LEU A 180 -10.37 2.79 -20.89
N ASP A 181 -10.69 1.50 -20.92
CA ASP A 181 -12.03 1.02 -21.19
C ASP A 181 -12.87 1.08 -19.91
N PRO A 182 -13.86 1.98 -19.80
CA PRO A 182 -14.76 2.03 -18.66
C PRO A 182 -15.65 0.80 -18.53
N GLU A 183 -15.74 -0.05 -19.56
CA GLU A 183 -16.50 -1.30 -19.55
C GLU A 183 -15.66 -2.52 -19.18
N CYS A 184 -14.39 -2.32 -18.81
CA CYS A 184 -13.54 -3.42 -18.41
C CYS A 184 -14.07 -4.11 -17.14
N LYS A 185 -14.31 -5.41 -17.23
CA LYS A 185 -14.90 -6.20 -16.13
C LYS A 185 -14.14 -6.06 -14.81
N PHE A 186 -12.81 -6.02 -14.85
CA PHE A 186 -12.00 -5.89 -13.64
C PHE A 186 -12.07 -4.52 -12.95
N LEU A 187 -12.65 -3.52 -13.61
CA LEU A 187 -12.98 -2.24 -12.97
C LEU A 187 -14.25 -2.36 -12.11
N HIS A 188 -15.13 -3.31 -12.43
CA HIS A 188 -16.50 -3.38 -11.91
C HIS A 188 -16.84 -4.68 -11.17
N ARG A 189 -16.00 -5.68 -11.25
CA ARG A 189 -16.22 -7.00 -10.65
C ARG A 189 -15.00 -7.44 -9.84
N PRO A 190 -15.21 -8.22 -8.79
CA PRO A 190 -14.10 -8.76 -8.02
C PRO A 190 -13.17 -9.61 -8.89
N PHE A 191 -11.88 -9.51 -8.61
CA PHE A 191 -10.90 -10.49 -9.07
C PHE A 191 -10.74 -11.59 -8.04
N LYS A 192 -10.47 -12.82 -8.51
CA LYS A 192 -10.16 -13.97 -7.65
C LYS A 192 -8.65 -14.08 -7.40
N ASP A 193 -8.31 -14.52 -6.23
CA ASP A 193 -7.05 -15.21 -5.91
C ASP A 193 -5.79 -14.63 -6.58
N VAL A 194 -5.47 -13.36 -6.32
CA VAL A 194 -4.12 -12.85 -6.66
C VAL A 194 -3.04 -13.71 -5.99
N VAL A 195 -3.36 -14.26 -4.83
CA VAL A 195 -2.78 -15.43 -4.21
C VAL A 195 -3.93 -16.25 -3.61
N PRO A 196 -3.80 -17.57 -3.44
CA PRO A 196 -4.89 -18.39 -2.91
C PRO A 196 -5.49 -17.82 -1.62
N GLY A 197 -6.80 -17.55 -1.65
CA GLY A 197 -7.54 -17.02 -0.51
C GLY A 197 -7.51 -15.50 -0.34
N LEU A 198 -6.96 -14.74 -1.29
CA LEU A 198 -6.98 -13.27 -1.29
C LEU A 198 -7.47 -12.76 -2.65
N GLY A 199 -8.68 -12.23 -2.68
CA GLY A 199 -9.28 -11.54 -3.83
C GLY A 199 -9.46 -10.05 -3.57
N GLY A 200 -10.28 -9.37 -4.37
CA GLY A 200 -10.58 -7.97 -4.13
C GLY A 200 -11.20 -7.23 -5.31
N LEU A 201 -11.15 -5.90 -5.23
CA LEU A 201 -11.68 -4.98 -6.23
C LEU A 201 -10.62 -3.96 -6.63
N CYS A 202 -10.70 -3.54 -7.89
CA CYS A 202 -9.88 -2.44 -8.38
C CYS A 202 -10.52 -1.09 -8.04
N ARG A 203 -9.67 -0.12 -7.71
CA ARG A 203 -9.97 1.30 -7.76
C ARG A 203 -9.31 1.93 -8.99
N SER A 204 -9.74 3.09 -9.44
CA SER A 204 -9.11 3.79 -10.57
C SER A 204 -8.69 5.20 -10.20
N ASP A 205 -7.49 5.61 -10.64
CA ASP A 205 -6.99 6.98 -10.53
C ASP A 205 -7.90 8.00 -11.26
N ARG A 206 -8.74 7.55 -12.19
CA ARG A 206 -9.71 8.41 -12.90
C ARG A 206 -10.81 8.93 -11.99
N LEU A 207 -11.12 8.21 -10.92
CA LEU A 207 -12.10 8.60 -9.91
C LEU A 207 -11.45 9.40 -8.77
N VAL A 208 -10.18 9.16 -8.54
CA VAL A 208 -9.38 9.85 -7.54
C VAL A 208 -8.98 11.26 -8.03
N GLY A 209 -8.61 12.15 -7.12
CA GLY A 209 -8.22 13.52 -7.45
C GLY A 209 -9.38 14.43 -7.82
N LYS A 210 -10.45 13.90 -8.38
CA LYS A 210 -11.72 14.65 -8.56
C LYS A 210 -12.42 14.87 -7.24
N TYR A 211 -12.35 13.89 -6.32
CA TYR A 211 -12.82 14.04 -4.96
C TYR A 211 -12.16 15.24 -4.26
N VAL A 212 -10.83 15.28 -4.23
CA VAL A 212 -10.07 16.42 -3.70
C VAL A 212 -10.48 17.74 -4.38
N SER A 213 -10.60 17.72 -5.71
CA SER A 213 -11.01 18.92 -6.47
C SER A 213 -12.41 19.42 -6.09
N TYR A 214 -13.34 18.51 -5.81
CA TYR A 214 -14.67 18.86 -5.35
C TYR A 214 -14.64 19.47 -3.94
N PHE A 215 -13.97 18.83 -2.98
CA PHE A 215 -13.88 19.36 -1.62
C PHE A 215 -13.14 20.69 -1.55
N LEU A 216 -12.16 20.91 -2.41
CA LEU A 216 -11.47 22.21 -2.55
C LEU A 216 -12.27 23.26 -3.33
N GLY A 217 -13.49 22.93 -3.80
CA GLY A 217 -14.36 23.84 -4.54
C GLY A 217 -13.86 24.19 -5.94
N LYS A 218 -13.03 23.35 -6.55
CA LYS A 218 -12.46 23.56 -7.89
C LYS A 218 -13.36 23.04 -9.00
N ILE A 219 -14.20 22.07 -8.68
CA ILE A 219 -15.23 21.52 -9.56
C ILE A 219 -16.57 21.49 -8.82
N SER A 220 -17.66 21.52 -9.58
CA SER A 220 -19.00 21.36 -9.02
C SER A 220 -19.29 19.90 -8.64
N LEU A 221 -20.35 19.68 -7.83
CA LEU A 221 -20.84 18.33 -7.56
C LEU A 221 -21.28 17.61 -8.83
N GLU A 222 -21.97 18.32 -9.72
CA GLU A 222 -22.42 17.75 -10.99
C GLU A 222 -21.26 17.26 -11.85
N GLU A 223 -20.20 18.07 -11.97
CA GLU A 223 -18.98 17.67 -12.70
C GLU A 223 -18.31 16.45 -12.06
N TYR A 224 -18.32 16.35 -10.72
CA TYR A 224 -17.82 15.17 -10.02
C TYR A 224 -18.68 13.92 -10.32
N LEU A 225 -20.01 14.04 -10.20
CA LEU A 225 -20.94 12.93 -10.45
C LEU A 225 -20.94 12.50 -11.92
N ASP A 226 -20.76 13.42 -12.86
CA ASP A 226 -20.58 13.09 -14.26
C ASP A 226 -19.32 12.25 -14.52
N ASN A 227 -18.24 12.57 -13.82
CA ASN A 227 -17.04 11.74 -13.86
C ASN A 227 -17.32 10.33 -13.30
N VAL A 228 -18.04 10.22 -12.19
CA VAL A 228 -18.43 8.91 -11.62
C VAL A 228 -19.32 8.15 -12.62
N ARG A 229 -20.32 8.78 -13.22
CA ARG A 229 -21.20 8.15 -14.25
C ARG A 229 -20.41 7.61 -15.43
N LYS A 230 -19.41 8.37 -15.91
CA LYS A 230 -18.54 7.97 -17.01
C LYS A 230 -17.79 6.66 -16.69
N TRP A 231 -17.44 6.45 -15.43
CA TRP A 231 -16.67 5.29 -14.99
C TRP A 231 -17.52 4.23 -14.28
N SER A 232 -18.84 4.36 -14.29
CA SER A 232 -19.76 3.36 -13.71
C SER A 232 -20.06 2.18 -14.63
N GLY A 233 -19.63 2.24 -15.90
CA GLY A 233 -19.94 1.22 -16.88
C GLY A 233 -21.45 1.14 -17.22
N SER A 234 -21.79 0.21 -18.10
CA SER A 234 -23.17 -0.01 -18.56
C SER A 234 -23.75 -1.35 -18.10
N ASP A 235 -23.06 -2.10 -17.23
CA ASP A 235 -23.49 -3.42 -16.76
C ASP A 235 -24.83 -3.32 -16.00
N PRO A 236 -25.93 -3.91 -16.54
CA PRO A 236 -27.25 -3.85 -15.91
C PRO A 236 -27.34 -4.68 -14.61
N ASP A 237 -26.44 -5.66 -14.43
CA ASP A 237 -26.44 -6.58 -13.29
C ASP A 237 -25.69 -6.02 -12.07
N GLY A 238 -25.28 -4.75 -12.16
CA GLY A 238 -24.64 -4.03 -11.06
C GLY A 238 -23.12 -3.99 -11.19
N ALA A 239 -22.63 -2.87 -11.72
CA ALA A 239 -21.22 -2.54 -11.67
C ALA A 239 -20.87 -2.02 -10.29
N THR A 240 -19.76 -2.49 -9.74
CA THR A 240 -19.17 -1.91 -8.54
C THR A 240 -18.22 -0.78 -8.95
N VAL A 241 -18.32 0.36 -8.29
CA VAL A 241 -17.43 1.53 -8.51
C VAL A 241 -16.75 1.87 -7.20
N VAL A 242 -15.43 1.70 -7.15
CA VAL A 242 -14.64 2.03 -5.96
C VAL A 242 -14.14 3.47 -6.05
N ILE A 243 -14.64 4.30 -5.15
CA ILE A 243 -14.24 5.69 -4.97
C ILE A 243 -13.38 5.73 -3.71
N ALA A 244 -12.09 6.03 -3.85
CA ALA A 244 -11.15 6.06 -2.74
C ALA A 244 -10.29 7.30 -2.80
N ASP A 245 -10.21 8.05 -1.69
CA ASP A 245 -9.36 9.22 -1.58
C ASP A 245 -9.01 9.49 -0.10
N ASP A 246 -8.04 10.41 0.13
CA ASP A 246 -7.58 10.76 1.46
C ASP A 246 -8.69 11.39 2.28
N ALA A 247 -8.99 10.82 3.44
CA ALA A 247 -10.03 11.27 4.36
C ALA A 247 -9.77 12.69 4.88
N GLU A 248 -8.51 13.10 4.98
CA GLU A 248 -8.09 14.42 5.44
C GLU A 248 -8.67 15.56 4.59
N TYR A 249 -8.86 15.31 3.28
CA TYR A 249 -9.46 16.31 2.37
C TYR A 249 -10.96 16.48 2.54
N THR A 250 -11.63 15.58 3.26
CA THR A 250 -13.06 15.74 3.55
C THR A 250 -13.34 17.00 4.37
N GLY A 251 -12.52 17.23 5.41
CA GLY A 251 -12.72 18.35 6.35
C GLY A 251 -11.63 19.40 6.33
N THR A 252 -10.57 19.19 5.54
CA THR A 252 -9.46 20.13 5.45
C THR A 252 -8.94 20.28 4.03
N THR A 253 -8.05 21.25 3.83
CA THR A 253 -7.35 21.44 2.55
C THR A 253 -6.23 20.41 2.32
N GLY A 254 -6.00 19.49 3.26
CA GLY A 254 -4.83 18.61 3.24
C GLY A 254 -3.53 19.37 3.02
N TYR A 255 -2.59 18.80 2.32
CA TYR A 255 -1.35 19.48 1.93
C TYR A 255 -1.41 20.08 0.51
N TYR A 256 -2.59 20.13 -0.13
CA TYR A 256 -2.75 20.58 -1.52
C TYR A 256 -2.08 21.91 -1.82
N TYR A 257 -2.34 22.93 -0.98
CA TYR A 257 -1.78 24.26 -1.19
C TYR A 257 -0.28 24.32 -0.92
N VAL A 258 0.23 23.49 -0.01
CA VAL A 258 1.68 23.33 0.21
C VAL A 258 2.34 22.73 -1.03
N LYS A 259 1.76 21.64 -1.55
CA LYS A 259 2.27 20.91 -2.71
C LYS A 259 2.34 21.78 -3.96
N HIS A 260 1.23 22.46 -4.28
CA HIS A 260 1.10 23.16 -5.56
C HIS A 260 1.54 24.62 -5.52
N TYR A 261 1.43 25.27 -4.38
CA TYR A 261 1.66 26.73 -4.26
C TYR A 261 2.65 27.13 -3.17
N GLN A 262 3.13 26.15 -2.35
CA GLN A 262 3.97 26.38 -1.17
C GLN A 262 3.35 27.33 -0.15
N ASP A 263 2.04 27.34 -0.09
CA ASP A 263 1.27 28.10 0.87
C ASP A 263 1.08 27.27 2.15
N TYR A 264 2.06 27.32 3.03
CA TYR A 264 2.04 26.60 4.33
C TYR A 264 0.94 27.13 5.27
N SER A 265 0.43 28.36 5.04
CA SER A 265 -0.66 28.90 5.86
C SER A 265 -1.97 28.16 5.65
N LYS A 266 -2.08 27.42 4.57
CA LYS A 266 -3.24 26.58 4.22
C LYS A 266 -2.99 25.09 4.40
N SER A 267 -1.94 24.69 5.09
CA SER A 267 -1.69 23.30 5.40
C SER A 267 -2.76 22.76 6.35
N PHE A 268 -3.54 21.79 5.89
CA PHE A 268 -4.67 21.21 6.62
C PHE A 268 -5.62 22.24 7.23
N ALA A 269 -5.87 23.34 6.53
CA ALA A 269 -6.84 24.35 6.98
C ALA A 269 -8.26 23.77 6.93
N GLU A 270 -9.04 24.01 7.98
CA GLU A 270 -10.39 23.45 8.12
C GLU A 270 -11.37 24.04 7.09
N ASP A 271 -12.27 23.21 6.61
CA ASP A 271 -13.40 23.60 5.76
C ASP A 271 -14.71 23.53 6.54
N PRO A 272 -15.30 24.66 6.94
CA PRO A 272 -16.57 24.68 7.69
C PRO A 272 -17.77 24.17 6.88
N THR A 273 -17.61 23.95 5.57
CA THR A 273 -18.66 23.44 4.68
C THR A 273 -18.55 21.95 4.40
N ALA A 274 -17.59 21.28 5.02
CA ALA A 274 -17.25 19.89 4.78
C ALA A 274 -18.44 18.93 4.91
N ALA A 275 -19.19 19.02 6.01
CA ALA A 275 -20.35 18.17 6.26
C ALA A 275 -21.44 18.32 5.19
N ASP A 276 -21.72 19.55 4.75
CA ASP A 276 -22.73 19.81 3.71
C ASP A 276 -22.25 19.31 2.33
N LYS A 277 -20.95 19.45 2.04
CA LYS A 277 -20.38 18.91 0.81
C LYS A 277 -20.45 17.38 0.79
N LEU A 278 -20.11 16.73 1.90
CA LEU A 278 -20.16 15.28 2.03
C LEU A 278 -21.60 14.77 1.92
N GLU A 279 -22.56 15.37 2.63
CA GLU A 279 -23.97 15.03 2.53
C GLU A 279 -24.49 15.11 1.08
N ARG A 280 -24.17 16.18 0.39
CA ARG A 280 -24.58 16.37 -1.02
C ARG A 280 -23.95 15.34 -1.94
N LEU A 281 -22.68 15.01 -1.73
CA LEU A 281 -21.97 13.96 -2.48
C LEU A 281 -22.62 12.61 -2.28
N VAL A 282 -22.85 12.21 -1.03
CA VAL A 282 -23.47 10.92 -0.68
C VAL A 282 -24.87 10.80 -1.26
N ASN A 283 -25.69 11.85 -1.13
CA ASN A 283 -27.03 11.87 -1.73
C ASN A 283 -26.99 11.76 -3.26
N GLY A 284 -26.05 12.45 -3.92
CA GLY A 284 -25.84 12.32 -5.36
C GLY A 284 -25.46 10.89 -5.82
N LEU A 285 -24.65 10.19 -5.04
CA LEU A 285 -24.32 8.79 -5.30
C LEU A 285 -25.53 7.88 -5.07
N LEU A 286 -26.32 8.11 -4.03
CA LEU A 286 -27.55 7.35 -3.75
C LEU A 286 -28.63 7.53 -4.81
N GLU A 287 -28.70 8.69 -5.48
CA GLU A 287 -29.57 8.90 -6.64
C GLU A 287 -29.13 8.09 -7.86
N MET A 288 -27.85 7.72 -7.94
CA MET A 288 -27.28 6.96 -9.04
C MET A 288 -27.30 5.43 -8.80
N GLY A 289 -27.27 5.02 -7.53
CA GLY A 289 -27.24 3.60 -7.17
C GLY A 289 -27.23 3.36 -5.67
N GLU A 290 -26.72 2.23 -5.25
CA GLU A 290 -26.63 1.82 -3.85
C GLU A 290 -25.21 2.04 -3.32
N MET A 291 -25.07 2.54 -2.10
CA MET A 291 -23.78 2.61 -1.42
C MET A 291 -23.59 1.37 -0.53
N VAL A 292 -22.56 0.60 -0.82
CA VAL A 292 -22.26 -0.68 -0.16
C VAL A 292 -20.86 -0.68 0.47
N THR A 293 -20.57 -1.67 1.28
CA THR A 293 -19.23 -1.88 1.83
C THR A 293 -18.31 -2.54 0.81
N PHE A 294 -16.99 -2.51 1.05
CA PHE A 294 -16.00 -3.17 0.18
C PHE A 294 -16.19 -4.68 0.16
N LYS A 295 -16.46 -5.27 1.32
CA LYS A 295 -16.74 -6.69 1.46
C LYS A 295 -17.98 -7.10 0.64
N GLU A 296 -19.08 -6.36 0.74
CA GLU A 296 -20.29 -6.62 -0.03
C GLU A 296 -20.00 -6.56 -1.55
N GLY A 297 -19.19 -5.60 -2.00
CA GLY A 297 -18.75 -5.55 -3.40
C GLY A 297 -17.87 -6.74 -3.80
N CYS A 298 -17.01 -7.22 -2.90
CA CYS A 298 -16.17 -8.41 -3.13
C CYS A 298 -16.97 -9.74 -3.13
N GLU A 299 -18.17 -9.75 -2.60
CA GLU A 299 -19.08 -10.92 -2.59
C GLU A 299 -19.88 -11.08 -3.89
N LEU A 300 -19.79 -10.13 -4.83
CA LEU A 300 -20.36 -10.28 -6.17
C LEU A 300 -19.67 -11.40 -6.96
N GLU A 301 -20.31 -11.84 -8.03
CA GLU A 301 -19.73 -12.84 -8.93
C GLU A 301 -18.41 -12.31 -9.52
N PRO A 302 -17.29 -12.95 -9.22
CA PRO A 302 -16.01 -12.47 -9.67
C PRO A 302 -15.77 -12.74 -11.15
N VAL A 303 -14.81 -12.02 -11.73
CA VAL A 303 -14.32 -12.29 -13.09
C VAL A 303 -13.62 -13.64 -13.12
N GLU A 304 -13.99 -14.49 -14.09
CA GLU A 304 -13.42 -15.84 -14.23
C GLU A 304 -12.00 -15.84 -14.82
N GLU A 305 -11.68 -14.82 -15.63
CA GLU A 305 -10.37 -14.66 -16.23
C GLU A 305 -9.30 -14.40 -15.13
N PRO A 306 -8.09 -14.95 -15.29
CA PRO A 306 -7.01 -14.68 -14.32
C PRO A 306 -6.71 -13.19 -14.22
N PHE A 307 -6.76 -12.67 -12.99
CA PHE A 307 -6.30 -11.32 -12.70
C PHE A 307 -4.79 -11.32 -12.47
N PHE A 308 -4.11 -10.39 -13.12
CA PHE A 308 -2.67 -10.31 -13.00
C PHE A 308 -2.16 -8.88 -13.09
N VAL A 309 -1.30 -8.52 -12.13
CA VAL A 309 -0.54 -7.28 -12.10
C VAL A 309 0.94 -7.64 -11.97
N GLU A 310 1.75 -7.28 -12.96
CA GLU A 310 3.19 -7.52 -12.92
C GLU A 310 3.85 -6.60 -11.90
N ASP A 311 3.51 -5.32 -11.97
CA ASP A 311 4.07 -4.25 -11.19
C ASP A 311 3.04 -3.14 -11.06
N GLY A 312 2.85 -2.63 -9.87
CA GLY A 312 1.77 -1.70 -9.61
C GLY A 312 2.22 -0.48 -8.82
N PHE A 313 1.61 0.64 -9.14
CA PHE A 313 1.82 1.91 -8.48
C PHE A 313 0.64 2.84 -8.76
N ALA A 314 0.05 3.34 -7.71
CA ALA A 314 -0.95 4.40 -7.84
C ALA A 314 -0.27 5.74 -8.15
N TRP A 315 -1.09 6.71 -8.54
CA TRP A 315 -0.81 8.13 -8.65
C TRP A 315 0.23 8.53 -9.68
N HIS A 316 1.34 7.82 -9.79
CA HIS A 316 2.52 8.31 -10.49
C HIS A 316 2.94 7.44 -11.64
N ARG A 317 2.35 6.24 -11.76
CA ARG A 317 2.68 5.28 -12.82
C ARG A 317 4.19 5.13 -13.08
N THR A 318 4.96 5.53 -12.10
CA THR A 318 6.36 5.25 -11.99
C THR A 318 6.49 4.29 -10.85
N TYR A 319 7.21 3.28 -11.06
CA TYR A 319 7.71 2.36 -10.07
C TYR A 319 7.66 2.93 -8.65
N ALA A 320 7.68 2.04 -7.70
CA ALA A 320 8.17 2.32 -6.36
C ALA A 320 9.43 3.22 -6.33
N ASP A 321 10.05 3.50 -7.46
CA ASP A 321 11.16 4.44 -7.67
C ASP A 321 10.88 5.85 -7.16
N CYS A 322 9.65 6.33 -7.19
CA CYS A 322 9.37 7.63 -6.62
C CYS A 322 9.58 7.64 -5.10
N TRP A 323 9.43 6.50 -4.44
CA TRP A 323 9.75 6.32 -3.01
C TRP A 323 11.10 5.66 -2.73
N ALA A 324 11.86 5.26 -3.75
CA ALA A 324 13.15 4.61 -3.64
C ALA A 324 14.27 5.33 -4.38
N GLY A 325 13.94 6.25 -5.29
CA GLY A 325 14.89 6.89 -6.18
C GLY A 325 15.50 8.19 -5.66
N THR A 326 15.02 8.76 -4.56
CA THR A 326 15.60 9.97 -3.98
C THR A 326 16.83 9.65 -3.13
N PRO A 327 17.80 10.58 -3.00
CA PRO A 327 18.95 10.37 -2.12
C PRO A 327 18.57 10.06 -0.66
N GLU A 328 17.51 10.70 -0.16
CA GLU A 328 16.99 10.48 1.19
C GLU A 328 16.37 9.09 1.34
N ALA A 329 15.52 8.68 0.40
CA ALA A 329 14.92 7.35 0.40
C ALA A 329 15.99 6.26 0.36
N LEU A 330 16.99 6.39 -0.53
CA LEU A 330 18.12 5.47 -0.63
C LEU A 330 18.93 5.42 0.67
N ARG A 331 19.14 6.58 1.31
CA ARG A 331 19.83 6.63 2.61
C ARG A 331 19.06 5.85 3.67
N TYR A 332 17.76 6.07 3.81
CA TYR A 332 16.94 5.38 4.81
C TYR A 332 16.85 3.87 4.54
N GLN A 333 16.59 3.48 3.31
CA GLN A 333 16.56 2.08 2.91
C GLN A 333 17.90 1.37 3.17
N SER A 334 19.03 2.02 2.86
CA SER A 334 20.35 1.47 3.14
C SER A 334 20.59 1.26 4.65
N GLN A 335 20.16 2.21 5.48
CA GLN A 335 20.30 2.09 6.95
C GLN A 335 19.43 0.95 7.50
N VAL A 336 18.18 0.84 7.03
CA VAL A 336 17.30 -0.28 7.42
C VAL A 336 17.89 -1.61 6.98
N ALA A 337 18.39 -1.69 5.74
CA ALA A 337 18.99 -2.91 5.22
C ALA A 337 20.21 -3.36 6.07
N VAL A 338 21.07 -2.42 6.50
CA VAL A 338 22.20 -2.74 7.40
C VAL A 338 21.71 -3.26 8.74
N LEU A 339 20.71 -2.60 9.37
CA LEU A 339 20.18 -3.03 10.66
C LEU A 339 19.54 -4.41 10.56
N ARG A 340 18.78 -4.64 9.50
CA ARG A 340 18.12 -5.91 9.21
C ARG A 340 19.15 -7.02 8.99
N TYR A 341 20.17 -6.75 8.17
CA TYR A 341 21.27 -7.69 7.94
C TYR A 341 21.98 -8.07 9.24
N GLU A 342 22.37 -7.08 10.06
CA GLU A 342 23.03 -7.34 11.34
C GLU A 342 22.15 -8.18 12.29
N TYR A 343 20.83 -7.96 12.27
CA TYR A 343 19.89 -8.77 13.03
C TYR A 343 19.82 -10.22 12.50
N LYS A 344 19.60 -10.39 11.20
CA LYS A 344 19.41 -11.68 10.57
C LYS A 344 20.65 -12.58 10.68
N ASP A 345 21.84 -12.02 10.45
CA ASP A 345 23.06 -12.82 10.39
C ASP A 345 23.71 -13.04 11.77
N HIS A 346 23.58 -12.09 12.68
CA HIS A 346 24.33 -12.13 13.93
C HIS A 346 23.49 -12.31 15.18
N VAL A 347 22.20 -12.04 15.13
CA VAL A 347 21.29 -12.09 16.29
C VAL A 347 20.27 -13.20 16.17
N GLN A 348 19.49 -13.20 15.07
CA GLN A 348 18.40 -14.16 14.90
C GLN A 348 18.83 -15.61 15.15
N PRO A 349 19.92 -16.13 14.58
CA PRO A 349 20.31 -17.54 14.78
C PRO A 349 20.53 -17.91 16.25
N LYS A 350 20.85 -16.92 17.11
CA LYS A 350 21.08 -17.13 18.54
C LYS A 350 19.83 -17.03 19.38
N VAL A 351 18.85 -16.22 18.95
CA VAL A 351 17.69 -15.86 19.76
C VAL A 351 16.38 -16.52 19.27
N GLU A 352 16.37 -17.06 18.07
CA GLU A 352 15.20 -17.69 17.47
C GLU A 352 14.67 -18.84 18.34
N GLY A 353 13.35 -18.90 18.52
CA GLY A 353 12.70 -19.89 19.37
C GLY A 353 12.90 -19.71 20.88
N ARG A 354 13.59 -18.66 21.34
CA ARG A 354 13.82 -18.37 22.75
C ARG A 354 12.80 -17.38 23.31
N PRO A 355 11.89 -17.81 24.18
CA PRO A 355 10.79 -16.97 24.70
C PRO A 355 11.27 -15.69 25.39
N GLU A 356 12.44 -15.73 26.04
CA GLU A 356 13.01 -14.59 26.76
C GLU A 356 13.45 -13.42 25.85
N PHE A 357 13.60 -13.67 24.54
CA PHE A 357 13.93 -12.66 23.56
C PHE A 357 12.72 -12.14 22.77
N LYS A 358 11.57 -12.83 22.88
CA LYS A 358 10.39 -12.56 22.04
C LYS A 358 10.00 -11.07 22.04
N GLU A 359 9.87 -10.47 23.20
CA GLU A 359 9.46 -9.06 23.33
C GLU A 359 10.48 -8.10 22.68
N LEU A 360 11.77 -8.38 22.86
CA LEU A 360 12.82 -7.52 22.30
C LEU A 360 12.93 -7.67 20.78
N VAL A 361 12.73 -8.87 20.26
CA VAL A 361 12.65 -9.14 18.82
C VAL A 361 11.44 -8.45 18.21
N GLU A 362 10.26 -8.52 18.85
CA GLU A 362 9.07 -7.80 18.39
C GLU A 362 9.29 -6.28 18.39
N LYS A 363 9.92 -5.72 19.40
CA LYS A 363 10.30 -4.29 19.43
C LYS A 363 11.27 -3.92 18.30
N PHE A 364 12.24 -4.79 18.02
CA PHE A 364 13.15 -4.57 16.88
C PHE A 364 12.36 -4.46 15.57
N TRP A 365 11.51 -5.44 15.27
CA TRP A 365 10.72 -5.44 14.04
C TRP A 365 9.73 -4.27 13.99
N PHE A 366 9.12 -3.91 15.12
CA PHE A 366 8.21 -2.77 15.19
C PHE A 366 8.92 -1.48 14.74
N HIS A 367 10.04 -1.13 15.34
CA HIS A 367 10.76 0.09 14.97
C HIS A 367 11.43 -0.01 13.60
N CYS A 368 11.92 -1.19 13.22
CA CYS A 368 12.53 -1.42 11.91
C CYS A 368 11.51 -1.17 10.79
N THR A 369 10.30 -1.76 10.87
CA THR A 369 9.26 -1.55 9.85
C THR A 369 8.72 -0.13 9.85
N ASN A 370 8.63 0.53 11.02
CA ASN A 370 8.21 1.91 11.13
C ASN A 370 9.22 2.90 10.52
N SER A 371 10.49 2.52 10.43
CA SER A 371 11.52 3.31 9.74
C SER A 371 11.31 3.41 8.23
N MET A 372 10.38 2.61 7.66
CA MET A 372 10.09 2.56 6.23
C MET A 372 8.79 3.29 5.86
N ASN A 373 8.38 4.28 6.66
CA ASN A 373 7.22 5.11 6.34
C ASN A 373 7.34 5.74 4.94
N SER A 374 6.29 5.63 4.14
CA SER A 374 6.27 6.11 2.75
C SER A 374 6.43 7.62 2.65
N ASP A 375 5.77 8.37 3.53
CA ASP A 375 5.72 9.82 3.46
C ASP A 375 7.10 10.48 3.60
N ALA A 376 8.01 9.89 4.37
CA ALA A 376 9.40 10.36 4.47
C ALA A 376 10.22 10.13 3.20
N CYS A 377 9.75 9.28 2.32
CA CYS A 377 10.43 8.93 1.06
C CYS A 377 9.84 9.63 -0.17
N TRP A 378 8.82 10.46 -0.01
CA TRP A 378 8.27 11.22 -1.11
C TRP A 378 9.31 12.11 -1.78
N PRO A 379 9.38 12.14 -3.12
CA PRO A 379 10.29 13.02 -3.83
C PRO A 379 9.87 14.48 -3.62
N PRO A 380 10.78 15.37 -3.21
CA PRO A 380 10.46 16.79 -3.14
C PRO A 380 10.20 17.36 -4.54
N PRO A 381 9.39 18.43 -4.66
CA PRO A 381 9.25 19.16 -5.90
C PRO A 381 10.61 19.61 -6.44
N PRO A 382 10.83 19.67 -7.77
CA PRO A 382 12.09 20.10 -8.34
C PRO A 382 12.58 21.43 -7.77
N GLY A 383 13.82 21.43 -7.29
CA GLY A 383 14.48 22.61 -6.71
C GLY A 383 14.09 22.95 -5.27
N LYS A 384 13.40 22.04 -4.56
CA LYS A 384 12.97 22.26 -3.18
C LYS A 384 13.34 21.09 -2.26
N THR A 385 13.53 21.44 -0.99
CA THR A 385 13.64 20.46 0.09
C THR A 385 12.28 20.42 0.80
N CYS A 386 11.80 19.22 1.07
CA CYS A 386 10.59 19.00 1.86
C CYS A 386 10.96 18.24 3.13
N ASP A 387 10.46 18.69 4.26
CA ASP A 387 10.61 17.99 5.54
C ASP A 387 9.43 17.02 5.72
N PHE A 388 9.44 15.95 4.91
CA PHE A 388 8.44 14.89 5.01
C PHE A 388 8.78 13.94 6.15
N ASN A 389 8.18 14.06 7.30
CA ASN A 389 8.29 13.09 8.41
C ASN A 389 9.68 12.47 8.66
N ARG A 390 10.76 13.21 8.29
CA ARG A 390 12.15 12.74 8.43
C ARG A 390 12.50 12.49 9.89
N GLU A 391 12.06 13.37 10.78
CA GLU A 391 12.27 13.21 12.22
C GLU A 391 11.66 11.90 12.74
N TRP A 392 10.51 11.49 12.20
CA TRP A 392 9.92 10.21 12.52
C TRP A 392 10.85 9.06 12.13
N VAL A 393 11.29 9.00 10.88
CA VAL A 393 12.15 7.92 10.38
C VAL A 393 13.48 7.88 11.13
N GLU A 394 14.11 9.02 11.35
CA GLU A 394 15.39 9.08 12.09
C GLU A 394 15.24 8.64 13.54
N ARG A 395 14.13 8.96 14.20
CA ARG A 395 13.79 8.48 15.53
C ARG A 395 13.61 6.96 15.55
N GLU A 396 12.85 6.41 14.58
CA GLU A 396 12.62 4.97 14.50
C GLU A 396 13.90 4.19 14.16
N LEU A 397 14.75 4.70 13.27
CA LEU A 397 16.07 4.13 12.99
C LEU A 397 16.97 4.11 14.24
N SER A 398 16.97 5.21 15.02
CA SER A 398 17.74 5.28 16.27
C SER A 398 17.25 4.26 17.30
N ARG A 399 15.93 4.09 17.42
CA ARG A 399 15.32 3.06 18.30
C ARG A 399 15.66 1.65 17.84
N THR A 400 15.57 1.39 16.54
CA THR A 400 15.93 0.09 15.94
C THR A 400 17.39 -0.25 16.27
N ARG A 401 18.31 0.70 16.10
CA ARG A 401 19.74 0.51 16.44
C ARG A 401 19.92 0.19 17.92
N ALA A 402 19.32 0.97 18.81
CA ALA A 402 19.45 0.75 20.25
C ALA A 402 18.96 -0.64 20.68
N ILE A 403 17.82 -1.09 20.12
CA ILE A 403 17.28 -2.42 20.41
C ILE A 403 18.17 -3.53 19.84
N LEU A 404 18.70 -3.33 18.64
CA LEU A 404 19.64 -4.29 18.04
C LEU A 404 20.91 -4.44 18.88
N ASP A 405 21.45 -3.33 19.39
CA ASP A 405 22.64 -3.36 20.25
C ASP A 405 22.33 -4.07 21.59
N GLU A 406 21.15 -3.86 22.16
CA GLU A 406 20.70 -4.61 23.34
C GLU A 406 20.56 -6.11 23.06
N LEU A 407 19.96 -6.48 21.92
CA LEU A 407 19.85 -7.86 21.47
C LEU A 407 21.24 -8.51 21.32
N LYS A 408 22.17 -7.84 20.67
CA LYS A 408 23.55 -8.31 20.51
C LYS A 408 24.23 -8.52 21.87
N ALA A 409 24.09 -7.56 22.78
CA ALA A 409 24.69 -7.65 24.12
C ALA A 409 24.14 -8.86 24.89
N LYS A 410 22.81 -9.07 24.87
CA LYS A 410 22.18 -10.23 25.54
C LYS A 410 22.51 -11.55 24.86
N ALA A 411 22.58 -11.57 23.54
CA ALA A 411 22.92 -12.76 22.76
C ALA A 411 24.39 -13.14 22.81
N SER A 412 25.28 -12.22 23.19
CA SER A 412 26.72 -12.47 23.22
C SER A 412 27.14 -13.59 24.18
N SER A 413 26.39 -13.84 25.23
CA SER A 413 26.62 -14.92 26.22
C SER A 413 26.02 -16.25 25.79
N LEU A 414 25.23 -16.29 24.73
CA LEU A 414 24.62 -17.51 24.23
C LEU A 414 25.66 -18.30 23.42
N PRO A 415 25.58 -19.65 23.45
CA PRO A 415 26.40 -20.47 22.60
C PRO A 415 26.11 -20.14 21.13
N GLU A 416 27.13 -20.23 20.28
CA GLU A 416 26.90 -20.21 18.84
C GLU A 416 25.90 -21.31 18.49
N PRO A 417 24.96 -21.07 17.55
CA PRO A 417 24.07 -22.12 17.06
C PRO A 417 24.94 -23.31 16.64
N ALA A 418 24.50 -24.52 16.93
CA ALA A 418 25.17 -25.70 16.39
C ALA A 418 25.31 -25.49 14.89
N GLU A 419 26.53 -25.71 14.36
CA GLU A 419 26.70 -25.66 12.91
C GLU A 419 25.65 -26.60 12.31
N GLU A 420 24.66 -26.03 11.64
CA GLU A 420 23.81 -26.85 10.77
C GLU A 420 24.74 -27.53 9.77
N PRO A 421 24.59 -28.84 9.54
CA PRO A 421 25.39 -29.53 8.56
C PRO A 421 25.22 -28.79 7.25
N GLU A 422 26.27 -28.12 6.80
CA GLU A 422 26.43 -27.36 5.56
C GLU A 422 25.19 -27.28 4.63
N MET A 423 24.02 -26.88 5.11
CA MET A 423 23.17 -26.07 4.30
C MET A 423 23.94 -24.77 4.19
N LYS A 424 24.64 -24.59 3.08
CA LYS A 424 25.34 -23.36 2.77
C LYS A 424 24.43 -22.24 3.26
N ARG A 425 24.89 -21.45 4.23
CA ARG A 425 24.25 -20.19 4.58
C ARG A 425 24.17 -19.42 3.27
N THR A 426 23.07 -19.61 2.58
CA THR A 426 22.78 -18.81 1.41
C THR A 426 22.70 -17.42 1.97
N ASN A 427 23.62 -16.59 1.57
CA ASN A 427 23.48 -15.14 1.77
C ASN A 427 22.16 -14.82 1.08
N GLN A 428 21.09 -14.72 1.86
CA GLN A 428 19.69 -14.64 1.39
C GLN A 428 19.47 -13.57 0.33
N TYR A 429 20.46 -12.70 0.14
CA TYR A 429 20.45 -11.65 -0.85
C TYR A 429 21.17 -11.99 -2.16
N TYR A 430 22.06 -13.04 -2.24
CA TYR A 430 22.96 -13.17 -3.38
C TYR A 430 23.31 -14.60 -3.84
N ASP A 431 22.90 -15.66 -3.16
CA ASP A 431 23.19 -17.01 -3.58
C ASP A 431 22.11 -17.54 -4.54
N PHE A 432 22.45 -17.49 -5.80
CA PHE A 432 21.59 -17.92 -6.88
C PHE A 432 21.72 -19.43 -7.14
N TRP A 433 20.59 -20.12 -7.07
CA TRP A 433 20.48 -21.55 -7.34
C TRP A 433 20.04 -21.80 -8.78
N PHE A 434 20.93 -21.58 -9.72
CA PHE A 434 20.67 -21.87 -11.11
C PHE A 434 21.80 -22.71 -11.71
N THR A 435 21.48 -23.45 -12.76
CA THR A 435 22.43 -24.26 -13.49
C THR A 435 23.00 -23.51 -14.69
N ASP A 436 24.12 -23.96 -15.24
CA ASP A 436 24.65 -23.41 -16.48
C ASP A 436 23.65 -23.50 -17.64
N LYS A 437 22.77 -24.53 -17.62
CA LYS A 437 21.67 -24.66 -18.57
C LYS A 437 20.69 -23.55 -18.47
N ASP A 438 20.28 -23.17 -17.24
CA ASP A 438 19.35 -22.08 -17.02
C ASP A 438 19.96 -20.75 -17.51
N LEU A 439 21.25 -20.52 -17.28
CA LEU A 439 21.99 -19.37 -17.80
C LEU A 439 22.03 -19.35 -19.33
N ASP A 440 22.28 -20.47 -19.99
CA ASP A 440 22.35 -20.55 -21.44
C ASP A 440 21.00 -20.28 -22.10
N GLU A 441 19.90 -20.66 -21.45
CA GLU A 441 18.56 -20.33 -21.91
C GLU A 441 18.31 -18.81 -21.86
N VAL A 442 18.61 -18.15 -20.74
CA VAL A 442 18.31 -16.72 -20.55
C VAL A 442 19.26 -15.79 -21.29
N ARG A 443 20.51 -16.19 -21.55
CA ARG A 443 21.51 -15.39 -22.30
C ARG A 443 21.09 -15.08 -23.73
N ARG A 444 20.25 -15.90 -24.32
CA ARG A 444 19.75 -15.76 -25.69
C ARG A 444 18.59 -14.79 -25.80
N LEU A 445 17.92 -14.48 -24.69
CA LEU A 445 16.76 -13.66 -24.66
C LEU A 445 17.12 -12.18 -24.79
N ASN A 446 16.33 -11.42 -25.54
CA ASN A 446 16.40 -9.96 -25.50
C ASN A 446 15.75 -9.43 -24.19
N LEU A 447 15.83 -8.12 -23.93
CA LEU A 447 15.32 -7.54 -22.68
C LEU A 447 13.82 -7.76 -22.47
N TYR A 448 13.05 -7.69 -23.53
CA TYR A 448 11.62 -7.93 -23.48
C TYR A 448 11.32 -9.40 -23.16
N GLU A 449 11.99 -10.31 -23.84
CA GLU A 449 11.88 -11.76 -23.60
C GLU A 449 12.33 -12.14 -22.19
N LEU A 450 13.40 -11.50 -21.65
CA LEU A 450 13.83 -11.69 -20.28
C LEU A 450 12.77 -11.28 -19.27
N GLN A 451 12.10 -10.16 -19.52
CA GLN A 451 11.03 -9.67 -18.66
C GLN A 451 9.84 -10.64 -18.64
N HIS A 452 9.44 -11.15 -19.81
CA HIS A 452 8.40 -12.17 -19.91
C HIS A 452 8.81 -13.50 -19.28
N ALA A 453 10.08 -13.91 -19.45
CA ALA A 453 10.59 -15.13 -18.84
C ALA A 453 10.62 -15.04 -17.32
N LEU A 454 11.02 -13.90 -16.77
CA LEU A 454 10.98 -13.63 -15.33
C LEU A 454 9.56 -13.80 -14.78
N TYR A 455 8.62 -13.27 -15.50
CA TYR A 455 7.21 -13.35 -15.20
C TYR A 455 6.67 -14.78 -15.16
N ALA A 456 6.98 -15.54 -16.22
CA ALA A 456 6.58 -16.93 -16.30
C ALA A 456 7.25 -17.76 -15.17
N ALA A 457 8.51 -17.47 -14.86
CA ALA A 457 9.23 -18.11 -13.79
C ALA A 457 8.65 -17.84 -12.40
N TRP A 458 8.16 -16.63 -12.14
CA TRP A 458 7.44 -16.29 -10.91
C TRP A 458 6.13 -17.07 -10.78
N ARG A 459 5.34 -17.17 -11.85
CA ARG A 459 4.11 -17.98 -11.84
C ARG A 459 4.42 -19.46 -11.58
N GLU A 460 5.50 -19.97 -12.16
CA GLU A 460 5.92 -21.34 -11.93
C GLU A 460 6.37 -21.57 -10.48
N TYR A 461 7.10 -20.62 -9.90
CA TYR A 461 7.52 -20.65 -8.51
C TYR A 461 6.34 -20.65 -7.54
N ASP A 462 5.38 -19.75 -7.74
CA ASP A 462 4.17 -19.70 -6.94
C ASP A 462 3.30 -20.96 -7.10
N ALA A 463 3.19 -21.49 -8.32
CA ALA A 463 2.46 -22.74 -8.58
C ALA A 463 3.11 -23.99 -7.95
N GLN A 464 4.40 -23.93 -7.67
CA GLN A 464 5.18 -24.98 -7.00
C GLN A 464 5.22 -24.80 -5.47
N ASP A 465 4.29 -24.03 -4.91
CA ASP A 465 4.22 -23.71 -3.48
C ASP A 465 5.56 -23.20 -2.92
N ARG A 466 6.26 -22.42 -3.78
CA ARG A 466 7.57 -21.83 -3.49
C ARG A 466 8.65 -22.81 -3.12
N ASP A 467 8.68 -23.92 -3.82
CA ASP A 467 9.79 -24.86 -3.67
C ASP A 467 11.12 -24.15 -4.02
N GLU A 468 11.93 -23.88 -3.00
CA GLU A 468 13.24 -23.24 -3.11
C GLU A 468 14.20 -24.02 -4.03
N ALA A 469 14.02 -25.33 -4.18
CA ALA A 469 14.75 -26.16 -5.10
C ALA A 469 14.06 -26.29 -6.47
N GLY A 470 12.89 -25.67 -6.64
CA GLY A 470 12.06 -25.78 -7.82
C GLY A 470 12.62 -25.10 -9.07
N THR A 471 12.09 -25.49 -10.23
CA THR A 471 12.50 -24.92 -11.52
C THR A 471 12.15 -23.45 -11.66
N GLY A 472 11.03 -23.00 -11.09
CA GLY A 472 10.64 -21.60 -11.07
C GLY A 472 11.68 -20.72 -10.39
N ARG A 473 12.14 -21.13 -9.21
CA ARG A 473 13.19 -20.41 -8.46
C ARG A 473 14.49 -20.32 -9.27
N ARG A 474 14.97 -21.42 -9.82
CA ARG A 474 16.20 -21.42 -10.63
C ARG A 474 16.14 -20.49 -11.83
N LYS A 475 15.00 -20.48 -12.53
CA LYS A 475 14.79 -19.56 -13.67
C LYS A 475 14.81 -18.09 -13.27
N ILE A 476 14.15 -17.75 -12.18
CA ILE A 476 14.16 -16.38 -11.62
C ILE A 476 15.60 -15.94 -11.42
N GLU A 477 16.39 -16.75 -10.77
CA GLU A 477 17.77 -16.43 -10.40
C GLU A 477 18.71 -16.34 -11.60
N ALA A 478 18.54 -17.22 -12.59
CA ALA A 478 19.28 -17.15 -13.83
C ALA A 478 18.99 -15.85 -14.60
N ILE A 479 17.72 -15.41 -14.61
CA ILE A 479 17.34 -14.14 -15.24
C ILE A 479 17.96 -12.95 -14.51
N PHE A 480 18.01 -12.97 -13.18
CA PHE A 480 18.65 -11.93 -12.39
C PHE A 480 20.16 -11.85 -12.63
N ALA A 481 20.82 -12.98 -12.68
CA ALA A 481 22.24 -13.03 -13.03
C ALA A 481 22.50 -12.42 -14.42
N GLU A 482 21.63 -12.68 -15.38
CA GLU A 482 21.76 -12.14 -16.73
C GLU A 482 21.50 -10.63 -16.78
N TYR A 483 20.53 -10.10 -16.01
CA TYR A 483 20.35 -8.66 -15.87
C TYR A 483 21.62 -7.99 -15.32
N GLN A 484 22.22 -8.56 -14.28
CA GLN A 484 23.48 -8.05 -13.72
C GLN A 484 24.62 -8.08 -14.73
N ARG A 485 24.76 -9.21 -15.47
CA ARG A 485 25.76 -9.35 -16.51
C ARG A 485 25.64 -8.28 -17.60
N ARG A 486 24.41 -7.90 -17.96
CA ARG A 486 24.15 -6.84 -18.96
C ARG A 486 24.32 -5.42 -18.41
N GLY A 487 24.67 -5.25 -17.14
CA GLY A 487 24.86 -3.96 -16.51
C GLY A 487 23.58 -3.16 -16.30
N ILE A 488 22.43 -3.86 -16.26
CA ILE A 488 21.12 -3.26 -15.99
C ILE A 488 21.05 -2.94 -14.49
N LYS A 489 21.36 -1.69 -14.14
CA LYS A 489 21.50 -1.26 -12.75
C LYS A 489 20.18 -0.88 -12.06
N ASN A 490 19.17 -0.50 -12.82
CA ASN A 490 17.86 -0.05 -12.31
C ASN A 490 16.84 -1.19 -12.27
N PHE A 491 17.33 -2.35 -12.11
CA PHE A 491 16.57 -3.54 -11.99
C PHE A 491 16.18 -3.69 -10.51
N VAL A 492 14.92 -3.43 -10.23
CA VAL A 492 14.35 -3.68 -8.92
C VAL A 492 14.15 -5.19 -8.82
N ARG A 493 14.92 -5.83 -7.96
CA ARG A 493 14.66 -7.22 -7.63
C ARG A 493 13.28 -7.29 -6.99
N PRO A 494 12.36 -8.10 -7.49
CA PRO A 494 11.25 -8.53 -6.68
C PRO A 494 11.86 -9.17 -5.44
N GLY A 495 11.37 -8.83 -4.25
CA GLY A 495 11.88 -9.40 -3.01
C GLY A 495 11.76 -10.92 -3.07
N ILE A 496 12.89 -11.55 -3.35
CA ILE A 496 13.09 -12.96 -3.12
C ILE A 496 13.79 -13.02 -1.77
N ASP A 497 13.04 -12.97 -0.71
CA ASP A 497 13.51 -13.21 0.65
C ASP A 497 12.45 -13.93 1.47
#